data_4f522360e017a810d7f0b40c88a4ad37
#
_entry.id   4f522360e017a810d7f0b40c88a4ad37
#
_cell.length_a   1.000
_cell.length_b   1.000
_cell.length_c   1.000
_cell.angle_alpha   90.00
_cell.angle_beta   90.00
_cell.angle_gamma   90.00
#
_symmetry.space_group_name_H-M   'P 1'
#
loop_
_entity.id
_entity.type
_entity.pdbx_description
1 polymer ?
#
loop_
_entity_poly.entity_id
_entity_poly.type
_entity_poly.pdbx_seq_one_letter_code
_entity_poly.pdbx_strand_id
1 'polypeptide(L)'
;GPIGQYQKLSHGYFSFPKLEGEIGPRMMFRGREVLNWSLNNYLGLANHPEVRKADAEAAAKFGMAAPMGARMMSGQTKWHEQLERELAAFVGKPDAFLLNYGYQGMVSIIDCLLTRRDVVVYDSEAHACIIDGLRLHTGKRFVYPHNDMAACRKQLEHATKVAQETGGGILVITEGVFGMKGDLGKLDEIVAMKKDFNFRLLVDDAHGFGTMGKGGRGTASHFGVTDGVDVLFNTFAKSMA
;
A
#
# COMPACT_ATOMS: atom_id res chain seq x y z
N GLY A 1 4.97 -11.94 25.42
CA GLY A 1 4.88 -10.89 24.39
C GLY A 1 3.44 -10.64 23.98
N PRO A 2 3.16 -9.66 23.09
CA PRO A 2 1.81 -9.29 22.70
C PRO A 2 0.95 -10.46 22.20
N ILE A 3 1.53 -11.35 21.40
CA ILE A 3 0.81 -12.54 20.85
C ILE A 3 0.31 -13.44 21.97
N GLY A 4 1.10 -13.65 23.03
CA GLY A 4 0.66 -14.47 24.18
C GLY A 4 -0.43 -13.80 25.02
N GLN A 5 -0.49 -12.47 25.05
CA GLN A 5 -1.60 -11.75 25.69
C GLN A 5 -2.88 -11.85 24.85
N TYR A 6 -2.80 -11.69 23.53
CA TYR A 6 -3.93 -11.90 22.63
C TYR A 6 -4.49 -13.31 22.72
N GLN A 7 -3.64 -14.32 22.79
CA GLN A 7 -4.06 -15.71 22.92
C GLN A 7 -4.88 -15.96 24.21
N LYS A 8 -4.51 -15.31 25.32
CA LYS A 8 -5.23 -15.40 26.60
C LYS A 8 -6.57 -14.67 26.57
N LEU A 9 -6.62 -13.50 25.95
CA LEU A 9 -7.82 -12.66 25.90
C LEU A 9 -8.86 -13.14 24.89
N SER A 10 -8.42 -13.79 23.82
CA SER A 10 -9.27 -14.17 22.67
C SER A 10 -9.78 -15.60 22.70
N HIS A 11 -9.67 -16.32 23.82
CA HIS A 11 -10.07 -17.71 23.94
C HIS A 11 -9.47 -18.64 22.83
N GLY A 12 -8.27 -18.32 22.35
CA GLY A 12 -7.61 -19.05 21.28
C GLY A 12 -8.21 -18.82 19.87
N TYR A 13 -9.16 -17.92 19.73
CA TYR A 13 -9.87 -17.68 18.47
C TYR A 13 -9.04 -16.91 17.44
N PHE A 14 -8.22 -15.95 17.89
CA PHE A 14 -7.53 -15.00 16.99
C PHE A 14 -6.06 -15.32 16.72
N SER A 15 -5.52 -16.35 17.38
CA SER A 15 -4.13 -16.76 17.12
C SER A 15 -4.10 -17.86 16.09
N PHE A 16 -3.80 -17.49 14.84
CA PHE A 16 -3.59 -18.42 13.72
C PHE A 16 -4.80 -19.36 13.48
N PRO A 17 -6.01 -18.83 13.19
CA PRO A 17 -7.16 -19.66 12.88
C PRO A 17 -6.87 -20.49 11.63
N LYS A 18 -7.08 -21.81 11.73
CA LYS A 18 -6.92 -22.74 10.60
C LYS A 18 -8.23 -22.80 9.84
N LEU A 19 -8.30 -22.03 8.77
CA LEU A 19 -9.40 -22.08 7.81
C LEU A 19 -9.07 -23.12 6.74
N GLU A 20 -10.06 -23.92 6.36
CA GLU A 20 -9.91 -25.01 5.41
C GLU A 20 -10.88 -24.85 4.25
N GLY A 21 -10.52 -25.43 3.11
CA GLY A 21 -11.29 -25.36 1.89
C GLY A 21 -10.81 -24.29 0.92
N GLU A 22 -11.61 -24.07 -0.11
CA GLU A 22 -11.34 -23.04 -1.11
C GLU A 22 -11.51 -21.64 -0.52
N ILE A 23 -10.63 -20.70 -0.92
CA ILE A 23 -10.71 -19.31 -0.46
C ILE A 23 -12.05 -18.70 -0.87
N GLY A 24 -12.82 -18.20 0.09
CA GLY A 24 -14.13 -17.63 -0.20
C GLY A 24 -14.82 -17.03 1.02
N PRO A 25 -16.02 -16.48 0.83
CA PRO A 25 -16.80 -15.89 1.92
C PRO A 25 -17.28 -16.94 2.95
N ARG A 26 -17.29 -18.21 2.57
CA ARG A 26 -17.60 -19.35 3.45
C ARG A 26 -16.44 -20.33 3.43
N MET A 27 -15.95 -20.66 4.62
CA MET A 27 -14.83 -21.60 4.80
C MET A 27 -15.09 -22.47 6.02
N MET A 28 -14.39 -23.61 6.11
CA MET A 28 -14.50 -24.49 7.27
C MET A 28 -13.54 -24.02 8.37
N PHE A 29 -14.06 -23.98 9.60
CA PHE A 29 -13.28 -23.74 10.81
C PHE A 29 -13.72 -24.71 11.91
N ARG A 30 -12.78 -25.55 12.37
CA ARG A 30 -13.04 -26.56 13.40
C ARG A 30 -14.25 -27.47 13.06
N GLY A 31 -14.37 -27.92 11.82
CA GLY A 31 -15.45 -28.78 11.34
C GLY A 31 -16.80 -28.09 11.15
N ARG A 32 -16.87 -26.75 11.19
CA ARG A 32 -18.09 -25.98 10.94
C ARG A 32 -17.87 -24.97 9.82
N GLU A 33 -18.88 -24.81 8.98
CA GLU A 33 -18.86 -23.71 8.00
C GLU A 33 -19.06 -22.37 8.72
N VAL A 34 -18.22 -21.40 8.40
CA VAL A 34 -18.26 -20.04 8.95
C VAL A 34 -18.22 -19.01 7.83
N LEU A 35 -18.82 -17.84 8.07
CA LEU A 35 -18.60 -16.66 7.24
C LEU A 35 -17.23 -16.09 7.55
N ASN A 36 -16.44 -15.90 6.50
CA ASN A 36 -15.09 -15.39 6.62
C ASN A 36 -15.02 -13.90 6.22
N TRP A 37 -14.76 -13.05 7.19
CA TRP A 37 -14.62 -11.60 7.03
C TRP A 37 -13.16 -11.12 7.05
N SER A 38 -12.20 -12.03 7.14
CA SER A 38 -10.77 -11.69 7.35
C SER A 38 -9.89 -11.81 6.12
N LEU A 39 -10.45 -12.20 4.97
CA LEU A 39 -9.68 -12.28 3.73
C LEU A 39 -9.59 -10.95 3.01
N ASN A 40 -8.44 -10.70 2.39
CA ASN A 40 -8.22 -9.53 1.55
C ASN A 40 -8.65 -9.74 0.08
N ASN A 41 -9.34 -10.80 -0.23
CA ASN A 41 -9.87 -11.12 -1.56
C ASN A 41 -11.14 -10.29 -1.86
N TYR A 42 -11.00 -8.96 -1.89
CA TYR A 42 -12.12 -8.02 -1.89
C TYR A 42 -13.05 -8.14 -3.10
N LEU A 43 -12.50 -8.46 -4.28
CA LEU A 43 -13.26 -8.65 -5.52
C LEU A 43 -13.53 -10.12 -5.85
N GLY A 44 -13.05 -11.06 -5.03
CA GLY A 44 -13.22 -12.49 -5.29
C GLY A 44 -12.38 -13.02 -6.45
N LEU A 45 -11.37 -12.28 -6.90
CA LEU A 45 -10.57 -12.64 -8.08
C LEU A 45 -9.63 -13.82 -7.85
N ALA A 46 -9.24 -14.10 -6.60
CA ALA A 46 -8.35 -15.24 -6.29
C ALA A 46 -8.91 -16.60 -6.78
N ASN A 47 -10.25 -16.73 -6.88
CA ASN A 47 -10.90 -17.95 -7.39
C ASN A 47 -11.54 -17.75 -8.77
N HIS A 48 -11.37 -16.59 -9.38
CA HIS A 48 -11.98 -16.33 -10.67
C HIS A 48 -11.42 -17.29 -11.73
N PRO A 49 -12.26 -18.02 -12.50
CA PRO A 49 -11.80 -19.07 -13.41
C PRO A 49 -10.78 -18.59 -14.44
N GLU A 50 -10.96 -17.39 -14.98
CA GLU A 50 -10.03 -16.81 -15.97
C GLU A 50 -8.68 -16.43 -15.35
N VAL A 51 -8.66 -15.92 -14.11
CA VAL A 51 -7.42 -15.60 -13.40
C VAL A 51 -6.63 -16.87 -13.12
N ARG A 52 -7.29 -17.89 -12.57
CA ARG A 52 -6.67 -19.20 -12.30
C ARG A 52 -6.15 -19.89 -13.59
N LYS A 53 -6.91 -19.77 -14.68
CA LYS A 53 -6.50 -20.32 -15.98
C LYS A 53 -5.27 -19.62 -16.50
N ALA A 54 -5.23 -18.28 -16.46
CA ALA A 54 -4.10 -17.49 -16.93
C ALA A 54 -2.82 -17.81 -16.12
N ASP A 55 -2.93 -17.96 -14.81
CA ASP A 55 -1.81 -18.33 -13.94
C ASP A 55 -1.28 -19.75 -14.28
N ALA A 56 -2.17 -20.73 -14.40
CA ALA A 56 -1.80 -22.11 -14.75
C ALA A 56 -1.15 -22.20 -16.15
N GLU A 57 -1.65 -21.47 -17.14
CA GLU A 57 -1.08 -21.42 -18.49
C GLU A 57 0.29 -20.73 -18.48
N ALA A 58 0.46 -19.66 -17.70
CA ALA A 58 1.75 -19.00 -17.55
C ALA A 58 2.78 -19.91 -16.88
N ALA A 59 2.41 -20.59 -15.80
CA ALA A 59 3.26 -21.53 -15.11
C ALA A 59 3.69 -22.71 -16.03
N ALA A 60 2.76 -23.26 -16.80
CA ALA A 60 3.05 -24.33 -17.76
C ALA A 60 3.99 -23.88 -18.88
N LYS A 61 3.86 -22.64 -19.34
CA LYS A 61 4.64 -22.11 -20.46
C LYS A 61 6.02 -21.61 -20.08
N PHE A 62 6.14 -20.93 -18.95
CA PHE A 62 7.36 -20.21 -18.56
C PHE A 62 8.08 -20.82 -17.36
N GLY A 63 7.45 -21.78 -16.67
CA GLY A 63 7.93 -22.31 -15.39
C GLY A 63 7.38 -21.54 -14.20
N MET A 64 7.36 -22.20 -13.04
CA MET A 64 6.68 -21.68 -11.83
C MET A 64 7.32 -20.43 -11.24
N ALA A 65 8.59 -20.22 -11.46
CA ALA A 65 9.33 -19.09 -10.88
C ALA A 65 10.02 -18.22 -11.94
N ALA A 66 9.53 -18.26 -13.17
CA ALA A 66 10.07 -17.39 -14.21
C ALA A 66 9.78 -15.90 -13.87
N PRO A 67 10.77 -15.02 -14.11
CA PRO A 67 12.04 -15.24 -14.81
C PRO A 67 13.25 -15.57 -13.92
N MET A 68 13.12 -15.83 -12.62
CA MET A 68 14.18 -16.21 -11.67
C MET A 68 15.46 -15.36 -11.74
N GLY A 69 15.33 -14.10 -12.00
CA GLY A 69 16.44 -13.16 -12.06
C GLY A 69 16.04 -11.78 -11.59
N ALA A 70 17.01 -11.02 -11.08
CA ALA A 70 16.79 -9.61 -10.78
C ALA A 70 16.47 -8.84 -12.07
N ARG A 71 15.50 -7.94 -12.03
CA ARG A 71 15.04 -7.16 -13.21
C ARG A 71 16.19 -6.41 -13.89
N MET A 72 17.14 -5.90 -13.11
CA MET A 72 18.33 -5.21 -13.66
C MET A 72 19.26 -6.10 -14.47
N MET A 73 19.18 -7.42 -14.33
CA MET A 73 20.09 -8.37 -14.98
C MET A 73 19.36 -9.17 -16.06
N SER A 74 18.59 -10.17 -15.68
CA SER A 74 17.94 -11.12 -16.58
C SER A 74 16.46 -11.32 -16.30
N GLY A 75 15.90 -10.62 -15.30
CA GLY A 75 14.53 -10.81 -14.83
C GLY A 75 13.51 -9.87 -15.47
N GLN A 76 13.91 -8.93 -16.31
CA GLN A 76 12.97 -8.07 -17.03
C GLN A 76 12.32 -8.84 -18.19
N THR A 77 11.00 -8.74 -18.33
CA THR A 77 10.25 -9.35 -19.42
C THR A 77 9.30 -8.34 -20.04
N LYS A 78 8.86 -8.64 -21.28
CA LYS A 78 7.82 -7.83 -21.95
C LYS A 78 6.49 -7.76 -21.15
N TRP A 79 6.23 -8.73 -20.29
CA TRP A 79 5.04 -8.77 -19.44
C TRP A 79 5.11 -7.74 -18.32
N HIS A 80 6.30 -7.52 -17.75
CA HIS A 80 6.51 -6.41 -16.81
C HIS A 80 6.19 -5.06 -17.47
N GLU A 81 6.76 -4.81 -18.64
CA GLU A 81 6.56 -3.54 -19.35
C GLU A 81 5.11 -3.32 -19.77
N GLN A 82 4.45 -4.38 -20.23
CA GLN A 82 3.04 -4.30 -20.58
C GLN A 82 2.18 -3.99 -19.37
N LEU A 83 2.38 -4.72 -18.27
CA LEU A 83 1.60 -4.54 -17.05
C LEU A 83 1.85 -3.16 -16.44
N GLU A 84 3.08 -2.68 -16.41
CA GLU A 84 3.42 -1.33 -15.94
C GLU A 84 2.68 -0.25 -16.75
N ARG A 85 2.67 -0.34 -18.08
CA ARG A 85 1.91 0.58 -18.93
C ARG A 85 0.40 0.53 -18.66
N GLU A 86 -0.16 -0.66 -18.53
CA GLU A 86 -1.59 -0.84 -18.26
C GLU A 86 -1.97 -0.32 -16.87
N LEU A 87 -1.14 -0.57 -15.86
CA LEU A 87 -1.34 -0.05 -14.49
C LEU A 87 -1.27 1.47 -14.45
N ALA A 88 -0.26 2.07 -15.07
CA ALA A 88 -0.10 3.52 -15.14
C ALA A 88 -1.35 4.16 -15.78
N ALA A 89 -1.80 3.62 -16.91
CA ALA A 89 -3.02 4.09 -17.59
C ALA A 89 -4.27 3.88 -16.73
N PHE A 90 -4.37 2.74 -16.03
CA PHE A 90 -5.54 2.42 -15.19
C PHE A 90 -5.68 3.40 -14.02
N VAL A 91 -4.60 3.70 -13.32
CA VAL A 91 -4.64 4.61 -12.15
C VAL A 91 -4.46 6.09 -12.53
N GLY A 92 -4.24 6.40 -13.82
CA GLY A 92 -4.07 7.78 -14.29
C GLY A 92 -2.72 8.40 -13.90
N LYS A 93 -1.64 7.60 -13.94
CA LYS A 93 -0.27 8.05 -13.70
C LYS A 93 0.57 7.96 -14.98
N PRO A 94 1.63 8.77 -15.10
CA PRO A 94 2.46 8.76 -16.31
C PRO A 94 3.29 7.48 -16.46
N ASP A 95 3.61 6.81 -15.36
CA ASP A 95 4.43 5.61 -15.35
C ASP A 95 4.12 4.74 -14.13
N ALA A 96 4.54 3.47 -14.17
CA ALA A 96 4.46 2.53 -13.06
C ALA A 96 5.69 1.63 -13.03
N PHE A 97 6.02 1.14 -11.86
CA PHE A 97 7.11 0.20 -11.64
C PHE A 97 6.66 -0.95 -10.74
N LEU A 98 6.83 -2.19 -11.20
CA LEU A 98 6.47 -3.39 -10.46
C LEU A 98 7.57 -3.80 -9.49
N LEU A 99 7.17 -4.11 -8.27
CA LEU A 99 7.99 -4.69 -7.21
C LEU A 99 7.43 -6.06 -6.81
N ASN A 100 8.28 -6.98 -6.33
CA ASN A 100 7.85 -8.34 -6.06
C ASN A 100 6.97 -8.46 -4.81
N TYR A 101 7.27 -7.72 -3.74
CA TYR A 101 6.61 -7.82 -2.43
C TYR A 101 6.15 -6.46 -1.94
N GLY A 102 4.88 -6.33 -1.57
CA GLY A 102 4.30 -5.07 -1.13
C GLY A 102 5.01 -4.46 0.08
N TYR A 103 5.22 -5.26 1.13
CA TYR A 103 5.91 -4.79 2.33
C TYR A 103 7.32 -4.27 2.03
N GLN A 104 8.13 -5.09 1.37
CA GLN A 104 9.50 -4.74 1.01
C GLN A 104 9.52 -3.62 -0.03
N GLY A 105 8.57 -3.60 -0.95
CA GLY A 105 8.43 -2.56 -1.95
C GLY A 105 8.25 -1.18 -1.31
N MET A 106 7.36 -1.06 -0.33
CA MET A 106 7.14 0.19 0.40
C MET A 106 8.40 0.64 1.15
N VAL A 107 9.07 -0.29 1.85
CA VAL A 107 10.35 0.00 2.54
C VAL A 107 11.39 0.51 1.54
N SER A 108 11.53 -0.15 0.39
CA SER A 108 12.49 0.22 -0.65
C SER A 108 12.17 1.58 -1.30
N ILE A 109 10.88 1.89 -1.53
CA ILE A 109 10.46 3.18 -2.07
C ILE A 109 10.86 4.30 -1.12
N ILE A 110 10.57 4.15 0.16
CA ILE A 110 10.91 5.17 1.18
C ILE A 110 12.42 5.37 1.25
N ASP A 111 13.19 4.29 1.30
CA ASP A 111 14.66 4.34 1.36
C ASP A 111 15.27 4.99 0.11
N CYS A 112 14.75 4.66 -1.08
CA CYS A 112 15.31 5.20 -2.33
C CYS A 112 14.93 6.66 -2.61
N LEU A 113 13.77 7.12 -2.12
CA LEU A 113 13.29 8.49 -2.35
C LEU A 113 13.92 9.51 -1.41
N LEU A 114 14.46 9.07 -0.27
CA LEU A 114 14.87 9.95 0.81
C LEU A 114 16.38 9.93 1.05
N THR A 115 16.91 11.11 1.31
CA THR A 115 18.26 11.31 1.82
C THR A 115 18.20 11.82 3.26
N ARG A 116 19.34 11.88 3.95
CA ARG A 116 19.44 12.44 5.32
C ARG A 116 19.01 13.91 5.44
N ARG A 117 18.89 14.62 4.31
CA ARG A 117 18.49 16.05 4.28
C ARG A 117 16.98 16.19 4.23
N ASP A 118 16.29 15.17 3.74
CA ASP A 118 14.85 15.20 3.52
C ASP A 118 14.09 15.00 4.83
N VAL A 119 12.86 15.46 4.84
CA VAL A 119 11.97 15.43 6.00
C VAL A 119 10.73 14.64 5.65
N VAL A 120 10.26 13.82 6.58
CA VAL A 120 9.02 13.06 6.41
C VAL A 120 7.95 13.52 7.38
N VAL A 121 6.73 13.67 6.88
CA VAL A 121 5.51 13.88 7.68
C VAL A 121 4.58 12.69 7.42
N TYR A 122 4.11 12.01 8.47
CA TYR A 122 3.32 10.79 8.29
C TYR A 122 2.23 10.62 9.35
N ASP A 123 1.18 9.87 8.99
CA ASP A 123 0.07 9.53 9.88
C ASP A 123 0.50 8.51 10.94
N SER A 124 0.05 8.68 12.18
CA SER A 124 0.39 7.80 13.31
C SER A 124 -0.09 6.36 13.15
N GLU A 125 -1.12 6.12 12.33
CA GLU A 125 -1.67 4.78 12.06
C GLU A 125 -1.14 4.17 10.75
N ALA A 126 -0.10 4.78 10.17
CA ALA A 126 0.52 4.26 8.95
C ALA A 126 0.99 2.82 9.12
N HIS A 127 0.82 2.01 8.07
CA HIS A 127 1.14 0.59 8.07
C HIS A 127 2.59 0.31 8.49
N ALA A 128 2.81 -0.86 9.09
CA ALA A 128 4.13 -1.26 9.60
C ALA A 128 5.25 -1.17 8.56
N CYS A 129 4.97 -1.42 7.27
CA CYS A 129 5.96 -1.29 6.19
C CYS A 129 6.43 0.17 6.00
N ILE A 130 5.55 1.14 6.20
CA ILE A 130 5.92 2.57 6.18
C ILE A 130 6.80 2.87 7.37
N ILE A 131 6.42 2.44 8.56
CA ILE A 131 7.20 2.65 9.79
C ILE A 131 8.59 2.02 9.68
N ASP A 132 8.69 0.81 9.11
CA ASP A 132 9.98 0.14 8.93
C ASP A 132 10.85 0.84 7.86
N GLY A 133 10.25 1.30 6.76
CA GLY A 133 10.94 2.16 5.79
C GLY A 133 11.47 3.45 6.44
N LEU A 134 10.65 4.08 7.28
CA LEU A 134 11.04 5.28 8.02
C LEU A 134 12.15 5.03 9.08
N ARG A 135 12.32 3.82 9.55
CA ARG A 135 13.45 3.48 10.44
C ARG A 135 14.80 3.52 9.74
N LEU A 136 14.82 3.29 8.43
CA LEU A 136 16.04 3.41 7.62
C LEU A 136 16.39 4.87 7.33
N HIS A 137 15.38 5.74 7.31
CA HIS A 137 15.58 7.16 7.08
C HIS A 137 16.30 7.86 8.25
N THR A 138 17.42 8.48 7.97
CA THR A 138 18.28 9.16 8.97
C THR A 138 17.99 10.64 9.15
N GLY A 139 17.10 11.23 8.35
CA GLY A 139 16.61 12.60 8.46
C GLY A 139 15.52 12.78 9.50
N LYS A 140 14.94 13.97 9.54
CA LYS A 140 13.87 14.30 10.49
C LYS A 140 12.53 13.69 10.08
N ARG A 141 11.77 13.24 11.07
CA ARG A 141 10.44 12.64 10.89
C ARG A 141 9.46 13.30 11.85
N PHE A 142 8.31 13.68 11.34
CA PHE A 142 7.22 14.28 12.10
C PHE A 142 5.97 13.42 11.94
N VAL A 143 5.43 12.96 13.04
CA VAL A 143 4.18 12.21 13.08
C VAL A 143 3.02 13.13 13.45
N TYR A 144 1.87 12.94 12.80
CA TYR A 144 0.63 13.59 13.20
C TYR A 144 -0.41 12.55 13.65
N PRO A 145 -1.30 12.90 14.60
CA PRO A 145 -2.38 12.02 15.02
C PRO A 145 -3.27 11.64 13.85
N HIS A 146 -3.76 10.41 13.86
CA HIS A 146 -4.53 9.84 12.78
C HIS A 146 -5.64 10.76 12.27
N ASN A 147 -5.58 11.06 10.96
CA ASN A 147 -6.54 11.92 10.25
C ASN A 147 -6.76 13.32 10.87
N ASP A 148 -5.84 13.80 11.70
CA ASP A 148 -5.86 15.17 12.24
C ASP A 148 -5.15 16.14 11.26
N MET A 149 -5.94 16.79 10.42
CA MET A 149 -5.40 17.69 9.40
C MET A 149 -4.85 19.01 9.96
N ALA A 150 -5.33 19.46 11.11
CA ALA A 150 -4.77 20.62 11.81
C ALA A 150 -3.36 20.29 12.34
N ALA A 151 -3.21 19.12 12.95
CA ALA A 151 -1.90 18.63 13.38
C ALA A 151 -0.97 18.34 12.17
N CYS A 152 -1.48 17.77 11.08
CA CYS A 152 -0.72 17.55 9.86
C CYS A 152 -0.15 18.89 9.33
N ARG A 153 -0.97 19.93 9.22
CA ARG A 153 -0.53 21.28 8.82
C ARG A 153 0.57 21.82 9.73
N LYS A 154 0.42 21.70 11.04
CA LYS A 154 1.45 22.11 12.00
C LYS A 154 2.77 21.36 11.81
N GLN A 155 2.70 20.06 11.53
CA GLN A 155 3.91 19.29 11.23
C GLN A 155 4.55 19.69 9.89
N LEU A 156 3.76 20.07 8.89
CA LEU A 156 4.27 20.62 7.63
C LEU A 156 4.99 21.97 7.82
N GLU A 157 4.49 22.83 8.73
CA GLU A 157 5.18 24.06 9.11
C GLU A 157 6.57 23.77 9.72
N HIS A 158 6.65 22.80 10.62
CA HIS A 158 7.93 22.35 11.20
C HIS A 158 8.85 21.74 10.15
N ALA A 159 8.29 20.86 9.31
CA ALA A 159 9.04 20.21 8.24
C ALA A 159 9.62 21.20 7.24
N THR A 160 8.86 22.26 6.90
CA THR A 160 9.30 23.31 5.99
C THR A 160 10.53 24.05 6.54
N LYS A 161 10.54 24.38 7.83
CA LYS A 161 11.71 25.04 8.46
C LYS A 161 12.93 24.14 8.39
N VAL A 162 12.79 22.87 8.76
CA VAL A 162 13.91 21.91 8.72
C VAL A 162 14.39 21.68 7.29
N ALA A 163 13.48 21.54 6.31
CA ALA A 163 13.86 21.36 4.90
C ALA A 163 14.63 22.57 4.34
N GLN A 164 14.25 23.78 4.75
CA GLN A 164 15.00 25.01 4.39
C GLN A 164 16.41 25.02 5.00
N GLU A 165 16.56 24.58 6.25
CA GLU A 165 17.87 24.52 6.92
C GLU A 165 18.79 23.45 6.33
N THR A 166 18.22 22.29 5.94
CA THR A 166 18.99 21.15 5.41
C THR A 166 19.22 21.21 3.90
N GLY A 167 18.43 22.00 3.19
CA GLY A 167 18.36 22.01 1.72
C GLY A 167 17.72 20.73 1.16
N GLY A 168 16.89 20.03 1.94
CA GLY A 168 16.16 18.83 1.55
C GLY A 168 14.73 19.11 1.08
N GLY A 169 14.03 18.04 0.68
CA GLY A 169 12.61 18.05 0.36
C GLY A 169 11.73 17.56 1.52
N ILE A 170 10.41 17.60 1.31
CA ILE A 170 9.43 17.05 2.24
C ILE A 170 8.65 15.94 1.54
N LEU A 171 8.55 14.77 2.19
CA LEU A 171 7.67 13.68 1.79
C LEU A 171 6.56 13.54 2.82
N VAL A 172 5.31 13.65 2.37
CA VAL A 172 4.13 13.29 3.17
C VAL A 172 3.74 11.86 2.83
N ILE A 173 3.49 11.02 3.84
CA ILE A 173 3.07 9.63 3.66
C ILE A 173 1.77 9.40 4.42
N THR A 174 0.78 8.84 3.74
CA THR A 174 -0.50 8.43 4.31
C THR A 174 -1.04 7.19 3.59
N GLU A 175 -2.14 6.62 4.09
CA GLU A 175 -2.86 5.56 3.39
C GLU A 175 -4.12 6.10 2.71
N GLY A 176 -4.55 5.45 1.65
CA GLY A 176 -5.85 5.71 1.03
C GLY A 176 -6.99 5.15 1.87
N VAL A 177 -6.88 3.88 2.23
CA VAL A 177 -7.75 3.18 3.19
C VAL A 177 -6.88 2.58 4.27
N PHE A 178 -7.12 2.95 5.51
CA PHE A 178 -6.42 2.39 6.68
C PHE A 178 -6.98 1.00 7.02
N GLY A 179 -6.20 -0.05 6.70
CA GLY A 179 -6.67 -1.42 6.74
C GLY A 179 -7.16 -1.93 8.09
N MET A 180 -6.60 -1.42 9.20
CA MET A 180 -6.98 -1.84 10.55
C MET A 180 -8.24 -1.16 11.08
N LYS A 181 -8.55 0.05 10.62
CA LYS A 181 -9.72 0.83 11.04
C LYS A 181 -10.83 0.84 10.01
N GLY A 182 -10.49 0.68 8.73
CA GLY A 182 -11.45 0.72 7.63
C GLY A 182 -11.91 2.14 7.28
N ASP A 183 -11.23 3.16 7.75
CA ASP A 183 -11.51 4.54 7.41
C ASP A 183 -10.61 5.06 6.27
N LEU A 184 -11.01 6.16 5.68
CA LEU A 184 -10.30 6.76 4.56
C LEU A 184 -9.29 7.80 5.04
N GLY A 185 -8.13 7.85 4.40
CA GLY A 185 -7.23 8.99 4.50
C GLY A 185 -7.87 10.23 3.86
N LYS A 186 -7.64 11.39 4.46
CA LYS A 186 -8.20 12.67 4.00
C LYS A 186 -7.34 13.26 2.86
N LEU A 187 -7.32 12.55 1.73
CA LEU A 187 -6.41 12.88 0.61
C LEU A 187 -6.71 14.23 -0.01
N ASP A 188 -7.98 14.62 -0.09
CA ASP A 188 -8.42 15.92 -0.60
C ASP A 188 -7.90 17.08 0.27
N GLU A 189 -7.98 16.94 1.60
CA GLU A 189 -7.48 17.94 2.54
C GLU A 189 -5.94 18.01 2.48
N ILE A 190 -5.24 16.86 2.41
CA ILE A 190 -3.78 16.82 2.30
C ILE A 190 -3.32 17.45 0.97
N VAL A 191 -3.94 17.09 -0.15
CA VAL A 191 -3.60 17.67 -1.46
C VAL A 191 -3.87 19.18 -1.49
N ALA A 192 -4.94 19.64 -0.84
CA ALA A 192 -5.21 21.06 -0.74
C ALA A 192 -4.09 21.84 -0.03
N MET A 193 -3.35 21.23 0.90
CA MET A 193 -2.21 21.85 1.58
C MET A 193 -1.02 22.10 0.65
N LYS A 194 -0.96 21.49 -0.54
CA LYS A 194 0.08 21.79 -1.55
C LYS A 194 0.05 23.23 -2.07
N LYS A 195 -1.06 23.93 -1.84
CA LYS A 195 -1.14 25.37 -2.15
C LYS A 195 -0.25 26.21 -1.24
N ASP A 196 -0.04 25.75 0.00
CA ASP A 196 0.69 26.48 1.03
C ASP A 196 2.08 25.89 1.29
N PHE A 197 2.28 24.60 1.01
CA PHE A 197 3.50 23.86 1.31
C PHE A 197 4.03 23.10 0.09
N ASN A 198 5.33 23.12 -0.09
CA ASN A 198 6.01 22.35 -1.13
C ASN A 198 6.41 20.98 -0.61
N PHE A 199 5.64 19.94 -0.94
CA PHE A 199 5.93 18.55 -0.58
C PHE A 199 5.53 17.58 -1.68
N ARG A 200 6.11 16.38 -1.64
CA ARG A 200 5.65 15.22 -2.40
C ARG A 200 4.74 14.37 -1.53
N LEU A 201 3.72 13.78 -2.14
CA LEU A 201 2.75 12.92 -1.46
C LEU A 201 2.87 11.48 -1.96
N LEU A 202 3.19 10.56 -1.04
CA LEU A 202 3.11 9.12 -1.23
C LEU A 202 1.86 8.60 -0.52
N VAL A 203 1.03 7.89 -1.27
CA VAL A 203 -0.18 7.25 -0.75
C VAL A 203 -0.06 5.74 -0.86
N ASP A 204 -0.16 5.04 0.25
CA ASP A 204 -0.39 3.60 0.29
C ASP A 204 -1.87 3.32 0.05
N ASP A 205 -2.20 2.90 -1.15
CA ASP A 205 -3.58 2.59 -1.54
C ASP A 205 -3.81 1.08 -1.71
N ALA A 206 -3.05 0.27 -0.98
CA ALA A 206 -3.13 -1.19 -1.02
C ALA A 206 -4.53 -1.75 -0.74
N HIS A 207 -5.35 -1.05 0.02
CA HIS A 207 -6.73 -1.41 0.34
C HIS A 207 -7.77 -0.71 -0.56
N GLY A 208 -7.44 0.44 -1.14
CA GLY A 208 -8.35 1.20 -2.01
C GLY A 208 -8.26 0.79 -3.49
N PHE A 209 -7.07 0.35 -3.94
CA PHE A 209 -6.86 -0.11 -5.31
C PHE A 209 -7.78 -1.29 -5.65
N GLY A 210 -8.50 -1.19 -6.76
CA GLY A 210 -9.49 -2.16 -7.20
C GLY A 210 -10.88 -1.99 -6.56
N THR A 211 -10.99 -1.35 -5.38
CA THR A 211 -12.25 -1.26 -4.62
C THR A 211 -12.84 0.15 -4.56
N MET A 212 -12.00 1.18 -4.57
CA MET A 212 -12.42 2.56 -4.42
C MET A 212 -12.29 3.35 -5.72
N GLY A 213 -13.05 4.45 -5.81
CA GLY A 213 -13.00 5.36 -6.94
C GLY A 213 -13.70 4.82 -8.20
N LYS A 214 -13.72 5.63 -9.23
CA LYS A 214 -14.38 5.28 -10.49
C LYS A 214 -13.68 4.09 -11.16
N GLY A 215 -14.39 2.99 -11.32
CA GLY A 215 -13.86 1.77 -11.93
C GLY A 215 -12.73 1.10 -11.12
N GLY A 216 -12.65 1.36 -9.80
CA GLY A 216 -11.64 0.73 -8.93
C GLY A 216 -10.25 1.38 -9.01
N ARG A 217 -10.15 2.62 -9.49
CA ARG A 217 -8.85 3.32 -9.68
C ARG A 217 -8.17 3.76 -8.39
N GLY A 218 -8.77 3.47 -7.24
CA GLY A 218 -8.22 3.77 -5.93
C GLY A 218 -8.76 5.02 -5.28
N THR A 219 -8.26 5.29 -4.08
CA THR A 219 -8.76 6.34 -3.19
C THR A 219 -8.47 7.76 -3.71
N ALA A 220 -7.33 7.97 -4.37
CA ALA A 220 -7.04 9.25 -5.01
C ALA A 220 -8.08 9.61 -6.10
N SER A 221 -8.54 8.61 -6.86
CA SER A 221 -9.63 8.77 -7.82
C SER A 221 -10.98 9.00 -7.15
N HIS A 222 -11.22 8.38 -5.99
CA HIS A 222 -12.44 8.59 -5.19
C HIS A 222 -12.61 10.06 -4.79
N PHE A 223 -11.54 10.69 -4.34
CA PHE A 223 -11.52 12.10 -3.96
C PHE A 223 -11.30 13.07 -5.13
N GLY A 224 -11.06 12.59 -6.34
CA GLY A 224 -10.77 13.43 -7.52
C GLY A 224 -9.44 14.17 -7.44
N VAL A 225 -8.46 13.64 -6.73
CA VAL A 225 -7.16 14.28 -6.44
C VAL A 225 -5.96 13.49 -6.99
N THR A 226 -6.17 12.63 -7.99
CA THR A 226 -5.12 11.78 -8.55
C THR A 226 -3.87 12.57 -8.96
N ASP A 227 -4.03 13.75 -9.56
CA ASP A 227 -2.91 14.60 -10.00
C ASP A 227 -2.11 15.19 -8.83
N GLY A 228 -2.72 15.31 -7.66
CA GLY A 228 -2.10 15.81 -6.44
C GLY A 228 -1.26 14.77 -5.69
N VAL A 229 -1.39 13.49 -6.02
CA VAL A 229 -0.58 12.39 -5.45
C VAL A 229 0.64 12.17 -6.33
N ASP A 230 1.84 12.24 -5.76
CA ASP A 230 3.09 12.08 -6.54
C ASP A 230 3.45 10.60 -6.72
N VAL A 231 3.31 9.80 -5.67
CA VAL A 231 3.57 8.36 -5.69
C VAL A 231 2.36 7.61 -5.16
N LEU A 232 1.79 6.74 -5.99
CA LEU A 232 0.67 5.89 -5.62
C LEU A 232 1.17 4.46 -5.49
N PHE A 233 1.12 3.91 -4.29
CA PHE A 233 1.53 2.54 -4.04
C PHE A 233 0.32 1.63 -3.96
N ASN A 234 0.34 0.55 -4.73
CA ASN A 234 -0.75 -0.43 -4.83
C ASN A 234 -0.21 -1.84 -4.65
N THR A 235 -1.08 -2.81 -4.38
CA THR A 235 -0.71 -4.22 -4.31
C THR A 235 -1.73 -5.10 -5.01
N PHE A 236 -1.26 -6.16 -5.66
CA PHE A 236 -2.12 -7.21 -6.19
C PHE A 236 -2.59 -8.20 -5.11
N ALA A 237 -1.87 -8.31 -3.99
CA ALA A 237 -2.12 -9.31 -2.95
C ALA A 237 -3.43 -9.14 -2.16
N LYS A 238 -4.35 -8.28 -2.62
CA LYS A 238 -5.64 -8.02 -1.97
C LYS A 238 -6.78 -8.07 -3.00
N SER A 239 -7.26 -6.94 -3.49
CA SER A 239 -8.39 -6.87 -4.43
C SER A 239 -8.13 -7.57 -5.76
N MET A 240 -6.89 -7.62 -6.22
CA MET A 240 -6.54 -8.11 -7.56
C MET A 240 -6.08 -9.58 -7.59
N ALA A 241 -6.08 -10.29 -6.45
CA ALA A 241 -5.68 -11.68 -6.24
C ALA A 241 -4.20 -11.94 -6.12
#